data_74c511973dae066f65af8c273e95f341
#
_entry.id   74c511973dae066f65af8c273e95f341
#
_cell.length_a   1.000
_cell.length_b   1.000
_cell.length_c   1.000
_cell.angle_alpha   90.00
_cell.angle_beta   90.00
_cell.angle_gamma   90.00
#
_symmetry.space_group_name_H-M   'P 1'
#
loop_
_entity.id
_entity.type
_entity.pdbx_description
1 polymer ?
#
loop_
_entity_poly.entity_id
_entity_poly.type
_entity_poly.pdbx_seq_one_letter_code
_entity_poly.pdbx_strand_id
1 'polypeptide(L)'
;MCNRTKNALPHVLSHPTNNPWAASVAVIHRIMEQQYPSALLEKAVSEFSRLPGIGRKTALRLVLHLLKTRVEDVESFSSSILKVRKDIKYCQLCHNISDTETCAICANPRRDAATICVVENIQDVMAIENTQQYN
;
A
#
# COMPACT_ATOMS: atom_id res chain seq x y z
N MET A 1 -32.11 -39.44 31.84
CA MET A 1 -31.20 -40.53 31.51
C MET A 1 -30.45 -40.17 30.24
N CYS A 2 -29.27 -39.85 30.32
CA CYS A 2 -28.08 -40.26 29.56
C CYS A 2 -26.93 -39.31 29.88
N ASN A 3 -26.02 -39.83 30.60
CA ASN A 3 -24.78 -39.27 31.07
C ASN A 3 -23.78 -39.32 29.91
N ARG A 4 -23.10 -38.24 29.54
CA ARG A 4 -21.96 -38.32 28.63
C ARG A 4 -20.77 -37.56 29.21
N THR A 5 -19.89 -38.38 29.63
CA THR A 5 -18.56 -38.18 30.19
C THR A 5 -17.70 -37.14 29.52
N LYS A 6 -17.03 -36.39 30.37
CA LYS A 6 -15.92 -35.48 30.13
C LYS A 6 -14.75 -36.20 29.50
N ASN A 7 -14.37 -35.91 28.27
CA ASN A 7 -13.05 -36.26 27.77
C ASN A 7 -12.08 -35.09 28.04
N ALA A 8 -11.26 -35.33 29.04
CA ALA A 8 -10.08 -34.53 29.32
C ALA A 8 -9.05 -34.77 28.21
N LEU A 9 -8.66 -33.68 27.53
CA LEU A 9 -7.52 -33.69 26.64
C LEU A 9 -6.23 -33.85 27.44
N PRO A 10 -5.28 -34.66 27.00
CA PRO A 10 -4.04 -34.83 27.72
C PRO A 10 -3.22 -33.55 27.69
N HIS A 11 -2.70 -33.18 28.85
CA HIS A 11 -1.68 -32.20 29.07
C HIS A 11 -0.48 -32.49 28.16
N VAL A 12 -0.29 -31.70 27.12
CA VAL A 12 0.97 -31.68 26.38
C VAL A 12 1.98 -31.04 27.31
N LEU A 13 2.81 -31.87 27.91
CA LEU A 13 4.00 -31.44 28.64
C LEU A 13 4.86 -30.59 27.68
N SER A 14 4.91 -29.31 27.91
CA SER A 14 5.86 -28.39 27.28
C SER A 14 7.26 -28.76 27.76
N HIS A 15 7.92 -29.63 27.01
CA HIS A 15 9.37 -29.75 27.17
C HIS A 15 10.01 -28.44 26.79
N PRO A 16 10.85 -27.83 27.63
CA PRO A 16 11.70 -26.75 27.20
C PRO A 16 12.63 -27.32 26.14
N THR A 17 12.39 -26.98 24.88
CA THR A 17 13.30 -27.30 23.77
C THR A 17 14.58 -26.51 24.02
N ASN A 18 15.56 -27.15 24.66
CA ASN A 18 16.95 -26.69 24.71
C ASN A 18 17.53 -26.78 23.29
N ASN A 19 16.96 -26.01 22.39
CA ASN A 19 17.44 -25.92 21.03
C ASN A 19 18.44 -24.76 20.97
N PRO A 20 19.74 -25.02 20.91
CA PRO A 20 20.76 -23.98 20.84
C PRO A 20 20.62 -23.08 19.62
N TRP A 21 19.95 -23.56 18.57
CA TRP A 21 19.66 -22.80 17.36
C TRP A 21 18.55 -21.77 17.55
N ALA A 22 17.59 -22.00 18.46
CA ALA A 22 16.52 -21.03 18.73
C ALA A 22 17.05 -19.72 19.33
N ALA A 23 18.05 -19.82 20.21
CA ALA A 23 18.75 -18.65 20.76
C ALA A 23 19.54 -17.93 19.67
N SER A 24 20.22 -18.67 18.80
CA SER A 24 21.00 -18.09 17.69
C SER A 24 20.09 -17.38 16.66
N VAL A 25 18.94 -17.94 16.32
CA VAL A 25 17.97 -17.33 15.40
C VAL A 25 17.38 -16.05 15.99
N ALA A 26 17.07 -16.03 17.30
CA ALA A 26 16.57 -14.85 17.99
C ALA A 26 17.63 -13.73 18.06
N VAL A 27 18.90 -14.10 18.24
CA VAL A 27 20.03 -13.15 18.22
C VAL A 27 20.26 -12.60 16.81
N ILE A 28 20.20 -13.45 15.78
CA ILE A 28 20.34 -13.03 14.38
C ILE A 28 19.17 -12.11 13.99
N HIS A 29 17.94 -12.42 14.43
CA HIS A 29 16.77 -11.56 14.18
C HIS A 29 16.93 -10.19 14.85
N ARG A 30 17.50 -10.17 16.06
CA ARG A 30 17.76 -8.93 16.82
C ARG A 30 18.92 -8.10 16.24
N ILE A 31 19.92 -8.75 15.63
CA ILE A 31 21.04 -8.08 14.94
C ILE A 31 20.58 -7.49 13.60
N MET A 32 19.54 -8.07 12.97
CA MET A 32 18.98 -7.56 11.73
C MET A 32 17.88 -6.48 11.96
N GLU A 33 17.49 -6.24 13.21
CA GLU A 33 16.57 -5.16 13.56
C GLU A 33 17.35 -3.85 13.48
N GLN A 34 17.13 -3.12 12.39
CA GLN A 34 17.75 -1.83 12.15
C GLN A 34 17.32 -0.87 13.26
N GLN A 35 18.21 -0.57 14.21
CA GLN A 35 17.95 0.40 15.28
C GLN A 35 17.94 1.80 14.66
N TYR A 36 16.80 2.46 14.74
CA TYR A 36 16.66 3.84 14.30
C TYR A 36 16.96 4.79 15.48
N PRO A 37 17.68 5.90 15.25
CA PRO A 37 18.02 6.86 16.31
C PRO A 37 16.79 7.64 16.82
N SER A 38 15.64 7.52 16.15
CA SER A 38 14.41 8.23 16.47
C SER A 38 13.20 7.37 16.16
N ALA A 39 12.25 7.33 17.08
CA ALA A 39 10.95 6.67 16.87
C ALA A 39 10.13 7.30 15.73
N LEU A 40 10.26 8.61 15.51
CA LEU A 40 9.62 9.30 14.38
C LEU A 40 10.19 8.82 13.04
N LEU A 41 11.51 8.65 12.96
CA LEU A 41 12.18 8.11 11.78
C LEU A 41 11.72 6.68 11.51
N GLU A 42 11.69 5.84 12.53
CA GLU A 42 11.24 4.46 12.44
C GLU A 42 9.80 4.36 11.93
N LYS A 43 8.89 5.17 12.51
CA LYS A 43 7.49 5.23 12.09
C LYS A 43 7.37 5.64 10.62
N ALA A 44 8.06 6.68 10.19
CA ALA A 44 8.04 7.12 8.81
C ALA A 44 8.55 6.03 7.85
N VAL A 45 9.67 5.37 8.18
CA VAL A 45 10.22 4.26 7.38
C VAL A 45 9.23 3.09 7.33
N SER A 46 8.57 2.78 8.44
CA SER A 46 7.53 1.73 8.49
C SER A 46 6.39 2.04 7.54
N GLU A 47 5.85 3.27 7.54
CA GLU A 47 4.75 3.66 6.66
C GLU A 47 5.16 3.62 5.18
N PHE A 48 6.34 4.10 4.81
CA PHE A 48 6.84 3.98 3.44
C PHE A 48 7.04 2.53 3.00
N SER A 49 7.48 1.65 3.92
CA SER A 49 7.69 0.23 3.61
C SER A 49 6.40 -0.58 3.42
N ARG A 50 5.23 0.00 3.77
CA ARG A 50 3.91 -0.59 3.49
C ARG A 50 3.48 -0.43 2.03
N LEU A 51 4.13 0.46 1.29
CA LEU A 51 3.82 0.65 -0.12
C LEU A 51 4.36 -0.52 -0.94
N PRO A 52 3.60 -1.01 -1.93
CA PRO A 52 4.02 -2.14 -2.76
C PRO A 52 5.33 -1.82 -3.49
N GLY A 53 6.26 -2.77 -3.47
CA GLY A 53 7.58 -2.61 -4.09
C GLY A 53 8.60 -1.79 -3.30
N ILE A 54 8.23 -1.23 -2.14
CA ILE A 54 9.14 -0.45 -1.30
C ILE A 54 9.60 -1.28 -0.09
N GLY A 55 10.84 -1.77 -0.15
CA GLY A 55 11.50 -2.41 0.98
C GLY A 55 12.04 -1.40 2.00
N ARG A 56 12.34 -1.87 3.23
CA ARG A 56 12.86 -1.01 4.33
C ARG A 56 14.06 -0.15 3.96
N LYS A 57 15.00 -0.69 3.18
CA LYS A 57 16.18 0.06 2.73
C LYS A 57 15.82 1.24 1.83
N THR A 58 14.89 1.03 0.91
CA THR A 58 14.38 2.08 0.02
C THR A 58 13.57 3.10 0.81
N ALA A 59 12.68 2.64 1.71
CA ALA A 59 11.90 3.49 2.60
C ALA A 59 12.79 4.43 3.42
N LEU A 60 13.87 3.90 4.05
CA LEU A 60 14.83 4.71 4.79
C LEU A 60 15.46 5.80 3.91
N ARG A 61 15.89 5.44 2.69
CA ARG A 61 16.47 6.40 1.74
C ARG A 61 15.50 7.52 1.39
N LEU A 62 14.22 7.19 1.17
CA LEU A 62 13.18 8.17 0.87
C LEU A 62 12.93 9.11 2.05
N VAL A 63 12.78 8.57 3.27
CA VAL A 63 12.57 9.38 4.47
C VAL A 63 13.77 10.29 4.74
N LEU A 64 15.00 9.80 4.59
CA LEU A 64 16.19 10.63 4.73
C LEU A 64 16.29 11.73 3.66
N HIS A 65 15.75 11.50 2.48
CA HIS A 65 15.62 12.53 1.45
C HIS A 65 14.64 13.61 1.88
N LEU A 66 13.45 13.22 2.36
CA LEU A 66 12.43 14.17 2.85
C LEU A 66 12.94 15.02 4.03
N LEU A 67 13.78 14.46 4.92
CA LEU A 67 14.40 15.22 6.01
C LEU A 67 15.34 16.34 5.54
N LYS A 68 15.85 16.24 4.31
CA LYS A 68 16.70 17.28 3.71
C LYS A 68 15.92 18.26 2.83
N THR A 69 14.66 17.95 2.54
CA THR A 69 13.76 18.78 1.75
C THR A 69 13.16 19.87 2.63
N ARG A 70 12.79 21.02 2.06
CA ARG A 70 12.12 22.08 2.81
C ARG A 70 10.78 21.60 3.36
N VAL A 71 10.39 22.10 4.50
CA VAL A 71 9.14 21.69 5.17
C VAL A 71 7.92 21.93 4.29
N GLU A 72 7.87 23.07 3.60
CA GLU A 72 6.77 23.46 2.71
C GLU A 72 6.59 22.45 1.56
N ASP A 73 7.69 21.94 1.02
CA ASP A 73 7.65 20.93 -0.06
C ASP A 73 7.14 19.59 0.45
N VAL A 74 7.50 19.21 1.69
CA VAL A 74 7.00 17.98 2.33
C VAL A 74 5.51 18.11 2.68
N GLU A 75 5.07 19.26 3.15
CA GLU A 75 3.64 19.55 3.39
C GLU A 75 2.83 19.49 2.10
N SER A 76 3.34 20.09 1.02
CA SER A 76 2.71 20.02 -0.29
C SER A 76 2.60 18.59 -0.80
N PHE A 77 3.67 17.79 -0.67
CA PHE A 77 3.68 16.39 -1.02
C PHE A 77 2.64 15.59 -0.22
N SER A 78 2.64 15.72 1.10
CA SER A 78 1.72 14.97 1.96
C SER A 78 0.26 15.37 1.72
N SER A 79 -0.01 16.65 1.52
CA SER A 79 -1.35 17.17 1.23
C SER A 79 -1.86 16.68 -0.13
N SER A 80 -0.98 16.56 -1.13
CA SER A 80 -1.34 16.05 -2.46
C SER A 80 -1.77 14.58 -2.40
N ILE A 81 -1.02 13.74 -1.66
CA ILE A 81 -1.39 12.33 -1.46
C ILE A 81 -2.74 12.22 -0.74
N LEU A 82 -2.93 13.04 0.29
CA LEU A 82 -4.16 13.04 1.06
C LEU A 82 -5.36 13.46 0.21
N LYS A 83 -5.20 14.49 -0.64
CA LYS A 83 -6.23 14.95 -1.58
C LYS A 83 -6.60 13.87 -2.59
N VAL A 84 -5.61 13.22 -3.20
CA VAL A 84 -5.88 12.09 -4.12
C VAL A 84 -6.77 11.05 -3.46
N ARG A 85 -6.51 10.70 -2.20
CA ARG A 85 -7.33 9.68 -1.53
C ARG A 85 -8.73 10.16 -1.14
N LYS A 86 -8.90 11.46 -0.81
CA LYS A 86 -10.16 12.02 -0.32
C LYS A 86 -11.06 12.54 -1.42
N ASP A 87 -10.48 13.19 -2.42
CA ASP A 87 -11.22 14.03 -3.35
C ASP A 87 -11.42 13.36 -4.72
N ILE A 88 -10.61 12.34 -5.02
CA ILE A 88 -10.78 11.60 -6.28
C ILE A 88 -12.14 10.90 -6.29
N LYS A 89 -12.84 11.02 -7.42
CA LYS A 89 -14.13 10.39 -7.71
C LYS A 89 -13.97 9.33 -8.80
N TYR A 90 -15.01 8.56 -8.98
CA TYR A 90 -15.14 7.66 -10.12
C TYR A 90 -16.25 8.19 -11.04
N CYS A 91 -15.96 8.24 -12.34
CA CYS A 91 -16.92 8.67 -13.34
C CYS A 91 -18.21 7.84 -13.25
N GLN A 92 -19.36 8.50 -13.23
CA GLN A 92 -20.66 7.82 -13.13
C GLN A 92 -20.98 6.97 -14.38
N LEU A 93 -20.37 7.28 -15.54
CA LEU A 93 -20.63 6.59 -16.80
C LEU A 93 -19.67 5.41 -17.05
N CYS A 94 -18.37 5.61 -16.86
CA CYS A 94 -17.36 4.60 -17.23
C CYS A 94 -16.51 4.10 -16.05
N HIS A 95 -16.74 4.61 -14.83
CA HIS A 95 -16.01 4.27 -13.60
C HIS A 95 -14.50 4.55 -13.64
N ASN A 96 -14.02 5.34 -14.62
CA ASN A 96 -12.63 5.81 -14.62
C ASN A 96 -12.42 6.86 -13.51
N ILE A 97 -11.17 7.04 -13.10
CA ILE A 97 -10.78 8.09 -12.15
C ILE A 97 -11.09 9.47 -12.71
N SER A 98 -11.64 10.34 -11.87
CA SER A 98 -12.04 11.70 -12.24
C SER A 98 -12.01 12.64 -11.05
N ASP A 99 -11.81 13.92 -11.30
CA ASP A 99 -11.98 14.99 -10.31
C ASP A 99 -13.45 15.44 -10.21
N THR A 100 -14.25 15.09 -11.22
CA THR A 100 -15.67 15.43 -11.35
C THR A 100 -16.53 14.18 -11.49
N GLU A 101 -17.84 14.33 -11.48
CA GLU A 101 -18.77 13.19 -11.61
C GLU A 101 -18.73 12.52 -12.99
N THR A 102 -18.35 13.27 -14.02
CA THR A 102 -18.14 12.76 -15.38
C THR A 102 -16.71 13.04 -15.79
N CYS A 103 -15.93 12.02 -16.18
CA CYS A 103 -14.53 12.18 -16.57
C CYS A 103 -14.39 12.94 -17.90
N ALA A 104 -13.22 13.47 -18.16
CA ALA A 104 -12.92 14.22 -19.38
C ALA A 104 -13.14 13.41 -20.67
N ILE A 105 -12.98 12.09 -20.61
CA ILE A 105 -13.23 11.20 -21.75
C ILE A 105 -14.72 11.15 -22.05
N CYS A 106 -15.57 10.89 -21.07
CA CYS A 106 -17.02 10.79 -21.24
C CYS A 106 -17.68 12.15 -21.52
N ALA A 107 -17.09 13.24 -21.06
CA ALA A 107 -17.58 14.58 -21.30
C ALA A 107 -17.17 15.14 -22.68
N ASN A 108 -16.29 14.48 -23.41
CA ASN A 108 -15.79 14.95 -24.69
C ASN A 108 -16.81 14.69 -25.83
N PRO A 109 -17.44 15.73 -26.42
CA PRO A 109 -18.44 15.56 -27.46
C PRO A 109 -17.89 15.05 -28.80
N ARG A 110 -16.57 14.98 -28.95
CA ARG A 110 -15.92 14.48 -30.17
C ARG A 110 -15.75 12.96 -30.17
N ARG A 111 -16.03 12.31 -29.04
CA ARG A 111 -15.93 10.86 -28.93
C ARG A 111 -17.12 10.15 -29.57
N ASP A 112 -16.81 9.10 -30.30
CA ASP A 112 -17.84 8.19 -30.82
C ASP A 112 -18.41 7.33 -29.69
N ALA A 113 -19.62 7.64 -29.26
CA ALA A 113 -20.31 6.88 -28.22
C ALA A 113 -20.79 5.49 -28.66
N ALA A 114 -20.75 5.19 -29.96
CA ALA A 114 -21.15 3.87 -30.49
C ALA A 114 -20.04 2.82 -30.34
N THR A 115 -18.80 3.27 -30.16
CA THR A 115 -17.62 2.40 -29.97
C THR A 115 -17.24 2.33 -28.50
N ILE A 116 -17.20 1.13 -27.92
CA ILE A 116 -16.85 0.90 -26.51
C ILE A 116 -15.53 0.13 -26.44
N CYS A 117 -14.57 0.68 -25.72
CA CYS A 117 -13.32 0.00 -25.38
C CYS A 117 -13.39 -0.54 -23.94
N VAL A 118 -13.29 -1.84 -23.80
CA VAL A 118 -13.25 -2.50 -22.47
C VAL A 118 -11.81 -2.78 -22.09
N VAL A 119 -11.41 -2.35 -20.90
CA VAL A 119 -10.05 -2.47 -20.39
C VAL A 119 -10.05 -3.05 -18.97
N GLU A 120 -8.95 -3.63 -18.56
CA GLU A 120 -8.85 -4.30 -17.27
C GLU A 120 -8.60 -3.30 -16.12
N ASN A 121 -7.81 -2.26 -16.39
CA ASN A 121 -7.40 -1.31 -15.36
C ASN A 121 -7.21 0.11 -15.91
N ILE A 122 -6.98 1.06 -15.00
CA ILE A 122 -6.81 2.49 -15.33
C ILE A 122 -5.54 2.75 -16.12
N GLN A 123 -4.49 1.95 -15.94
CA GLN A 123 -3.22 2.09 -16.68
C GLN A 123 -3.45 1.82 -18.18
N ASP A 124 -4.32 0.88 -18.50
CA ASP A 124 -4.69 0.59 -19.89
C ASP A 124 -5.46 1.76 -20.51
N VAL A 125 -6.38 2.40 -19.75
CA VAL A 125 -7.05 3.63 -20.20
C VAL A 125 -6.01 4.70 -20.55
N MET A 126 -5.07 4.95 -19.65
CA MET A 126 -4.01 5.95 -19.87
C MET A 126 -3.14 5.62 -21.08
N ALA A 127 -2.81 4.34 -21.26
CA ALA A 127 -2.01 3.91 -22.41
C ALA A 127 -2.75 4.14 -23.75
N ILE A 128 -4.04 3.79 -23.83
CA ILE A 128 -4.88 3.99 -25.01
C ILE A 128 -5.05 5.49 -25.29
N GLU A 129 -5.37 6.29 -24.28
CA GLU A 129 -5.53 7.74 -24.43
C GLU A 129 -4.26 8.41 -24.95
N ASN A 130 -3.08 7.97 -24.50
CA ASN A 130 -1.80 8.49 -24.97
C ASN A 130 -1.54 8.20 -26.46
N THR A 131 -2.16 7.19 -27.04
CA THR A 131 -2.04 6.91 -28.48
C THR A 131 -2.83 7.88 -29.36
N GLN A 132 -3.87 8.53 -28.80
CA GLN A 132 -4.81 9.40 -29.52
C GLN A 132 -5.48 8.75 -30.74
N GLN A 133 -5.48 7.43 -30.84
CA GLN A 133 -6.04 6.68 -31.95
C GLN A 133 -7.50 6.27 -31.71
N TYR A 134 -7.92 6.26 -30.44
CA TYR A 134 -9.27 5.94 -30.03
C TYR A 134 -10.06 7.23 -29.75
N ASN A 135 -10.98 7.57 -30.64
CA ASN A 135 -11.82 8.77 -30.58
C ASN A 135 -13.31 8.42 -30.58
#